data_c93e27f980e9f3036208407964e0deaf
#
_entry.id   c93e27f980e9f3036208407964e0deaf
#
_cell.length_a   1.000
_cell.length_b   1.000
_cell.length_c   1.000
_cell.angle_alpha   90.00
_cell.angle_beta   90.00
_cell.angle_gamma   90.00
#
_symmetry.space_group_name_H-M   'P 1'
#
loop_
_entity.id
_entity.type
_entity.pdbx_description
1 polymer ?
#
loop_
_entity_poly.entity_id
_entity_poly.type
_entity_poly.pdbx_seq_one_letter_code
_entity_poly.pdbx_strand_id
1 'polypeptide(L)'
;MVQLYDHRPSPVKWWTLSGDPPGPLYNHANIKLQQGMAELALAYRIIDDRRAMGKGELSLDWGMAENLAYASLLTEGYPVRLSGQDCGRGTFFHRHAKLHDQNRVVWHQGAYVPLQHLQEGQKDFVVIDSILSEEAVLAYEYGYATAEPDSLVLWEAQFGDFANGAQVVIDQFITSGEAKWGRLCGLVMLLPHGYEGQGAEHSSGRIERYLQLCADYNIQVCVPSTAAQMFHLLRRQMLRPLRKPLVVFTP
;
A
#
# COMPACT_ATOMS: atom_id res chain seq x y z
N MET A 1 -14.47 -13.64 2.79
CA MET A 1 -13.95 -13.84 1.40
C MET A 1 -14.91 -14.62 0.49
N VAL A 2 -15.76 -15.50 1.02
CA VAL A 2 -16.74 -16.27 0.24
C VAL A 2 -17.95 -15.44 -0.25
N GLN A 3 -18.34 -14.42 0.48
CA GLN A 3 -19.52 -13.60 0.14
C GLN A 3 -19.33 -12.62 -1.03
N LEU A 4 -18.10 -12.32 -1.45
CA LEU A 4 -17.85 -11.44 -2.61
C LEU A 4 -18.09 -12.13 -3.96
N TYR A 5 -18.26 -13.44 -3.98
CA TYR A 5 -18.44 -14.23 -5.20
C TYR A 5 -19.89 -14.55 -5.57
N ASP A 6 -20.86 -14.29 -4.68
CA ASP A 6 -22.25 -14.76 -4.83
C ASP A 6 -23.12 -13.90 -5.78
N HIS A 7 -22.64 -12.78 -6.30
CA HIS A 7 -23.52 -11.85 -7.04
C HIS A 7 -23.24 -11.68 -8.52
N ARG A 8 -22.28 -12.44 -9.11
CA ARG A 8 -22.11 -12.46 -10.56
C ARG A 8 -21.95 -13.89 -11.07
N PRO A 9 -22.68 -14.31 -12.13
CA PRO A 9 -22.42 -15.58 -12.76
C PRO A 9 -21.00 -15.55 -13.33
N SER A 10 -20.10 -16.31 -12.73
CA SER A 10 -18.79 -16.56 -13.34
C SER A 10 -19.03 -17.32 -14.64
N PRO A 11 -18.52 -16.87 -15.77
CA PRO A 11 -18.71 -17.57 -17.04
C PRO A 11 -17.96 -18.91 -17.10
N VAL A 12 -17.15 -19.24 -16.08
CA VAL A 12 -16.37 -20.49 -16.02
C VAL A 12 -16.60 -21.17 -14.68
N LYS A 13 -17.20 -22.34 -14.74
CA LYS A 13 -17.29 -23.26 -13.58
C LYS A 13 -15.97 -24.03 -13.48
N TRP A 14 -15.08 -23.61 -12.62
CA TRP A 14 -13.71 -24.12 -12.43
C TRP A 14 -13.61 -25.63 -12.22
N TRP A 15 -14.59 -26.22 -11.55
CA TRP A 15 -14.66 -27.65 -11.25
C TRP A 15 -15.11 -28.52 -12.42
N THR A 16 -15.47 -27.96 -13.54
CA THR A 16 -15.88 -28.72 -14.73
C THR A 16 -14.76 -28.95 -15.74
N LEU A 17 -13.58 -28.38 -15.52
CA LEU A 17 -12.44 -28.58 -16.42
C LEU A 17 -11.79 -29.98 -16.28
N SER A 18 -12.05 -30.70 -15.20
CA SER A 18 -11.47 -32.04 -14.95
C SER A 18 -12.50 -33.17 -14.77
N GLY A 19 -13.77 -32.87 -14.68
CA GLY A 19 -14.84 -33.91 -14.64
C GLY A 19 -14.98 -34.70 -13.33
N ASP A 20 -13.98 -34.70 -12.43
CA ASP A 20 -13.97 -35.49 -11.20
C ASP A 20 -13.82 -34.64 -9.94
N PRO A 21 -14.45 -35.00 -8.81
CA PRO A 21 -14.22 -34.35 -7.54
C PRO A 21 -12.77 -34.54 -7.08
N PRO A 22 -12.08 -33.49 -6.62
CA PRO A 22 -10.67 -33.55 -6.28
C PRO A 22 -10.38 -34.42 -5.05
N GLY A 23 -9.44 -35.35 -5.18
CA GLY A 23 -8.88 -36.12 -4.05
C GLY A 23 -8.00 -35.25 -3.12
N PRO A 24 -7.62 -35.77 -1.95
CA PRO A 24 -6.93 -34.99 -0.88
C PRO A 24 -5.60 -34.34 -1.27
N LEU A 25 -4.89 -34.85 -2.27
CA LEU A 25 -3.61 -34.29 -2.76
C LEU A 25 -3.81 -33.17 -3.80
N TYR A 26 -5.01 -33.01 -4.32
CA TYR A 26 -5.37 -32.06 -5.36
C TYR A 26 -5.59 -30.64 -4.79
N ASN A 27 -5.80 -30.53 -3.50
CA ASN A 27 -6.25 -29.28 -2.87
C ASN A 27 -5.22 -28.15 -2.88
N HIS A 28 -3.92 -28.43 -2.69
CA HIS A 28 -2.94 -27.34 -2.59
C HIS A 28 -2.64 -26.65 -3.91
N ALA A 29 -2.50 -27.39 -5.00
CA ALA A 29 -2.26 -26.79 -6.32
C ALA A 29 -3.51 -26.05 -6.83
N ASN A 30 -4.68 -26.59 -6.59
CA ASN A 30 -5.96 -25.97 -6.98
C ASN A 30 -6.30 -24.74 -6.14
N ILE A 31 -6.00 -24.74 -4.85
CA ILE A 31 -6.19 -23.55 -4.00
C ILE A 31 -5.32 -22.39 -4.50
N LYS A 32 -4.07 -22.66 -4.83
CA LYS A 32 -3.17 -21.62 -5.40
C LYS A 32 -3.64 -21.15 -6.77
N LEU A 33 -4.11 -22.04 -7.62
CA LEU A 33 -4.67 -21.68 -8.93
C LEU A 33 -5.95 -20.86 -8.78
N GLN A 34 -6.86 -21.26 -7.90
CA GLN A 34 -8.10 -20.55 -7.62
C GLN A 34 -7.83 -19.15 -7.01
N GLN A 35 -6.86 -19.05 -6.11
CA GLN A 35 -6.43 -17.77 -5.55
C GLN A 35 -5.85 -16.86 -6.63
N GLY A 36 -4.94 -17.37 -7.47
CA GLY A 36 -4.36 -16.59 -8.57
C GLY A 36 -5.39 -16.10 -9.57
N MET A 37 -6.41 -16.90 -9.87
CA MET A 37 -7.48 -16.51 -10.77
C MET A 37 -8.47 -15.53 -10.15
N ALA A 38 -8.71 -15.65 -8.85
CA ALA A 38 -9.48 -14.68 -8.09
C ALA A 38 -8.77 -13.31 -8.07
N GLU A 39 -7.47 -13.31 -7.86
CA GLU A 39 -6.64 -12.11 -7.89
C GLU A 39 -6.64 -11.46 -9.29
N LEU A 40 -6.54 -12.26 -10.35
CA LEU A 40 -6.61 -11.78 -11.72
C LEU A 40 -7.97 -11.15 -12.05
N ALA A 41 -9.06 -11.81 -11.68
CA ALA A 41 -10.41 -11.29 -11.88
C ALA A 41 -10.62 -9.97 -11.12
N LEU A 42 -10.09 -9.88 -9.91
CA LEU A 42 -10.13 -8.65 -9.11
C LEU A 42 -9.30 -7.53 -9.75
N ALA A 43 -8.12 -7.83 -10.28
CA ALA A 43 -7.29 -6.84 -10.98
C ALA A 43 -8.00 -6.27 -12.21
N TYR A 44 -8.67 -7.11 -13.01
CA TYR A 44 -9.48 -6.64 -14.15
C TYR A 44 -10.62 -5.73 -13.70
N ARG A 45 -11.34 -6.11 -12.65
CA ARG A 45 -12.41 -5.30 -12.09
C ARG A 45 -11.90 -3.93 -11.60
N ILE A 46 -10.77 -3.90 -10.91
CA ILE A 46 -10.17 -2.65 -10.44
C ILE A 46 -9.83 -1.72 -11.62
N ILE A 47 -9.33 -2.25 -12.73
CA ILE A 47 -9.03 -1.45 -13.93
C ILE A 47 -10.31 -0.84 -14.51
N ASP A 48 -11.40 -1.60 -14.61
CA ASP A 48 -12.68 -1.12 -15.14
C ASP A 48 -13.32 -0.11 -14.19
N ASP A 49 -13.30 -0.37 -12.88
CA ASP A 49 -13.79 0.56 -11.86
C ASP A 49 -12.99 1.88 -11.90
N ARG A 50 -11.67 1.83 -12.06
CA ARG A 50 -10.82 3.04 -12.21
C ARG A 50 -11.13 3.83 -13.49
N ARG A 51 -11.45 3.16 -14.58
CA ARG A 51 -11.90 3.83 -15.80
C ARG A 51 -13.21 4.56 -15.58
N ALA A 52 -14.16 3.93 -14.88
CA ALA A 52 -15.46 4.53 -14.53
C ALA A 52 -15.27 5.72 -13.57
N MET A 53 -14.38 5.59 -12.56
CA MET A 53 -14.00 6.69 -11.66
C MET A 53 -13.39 7.86 -12.43
N GLY A 54 -12.48 7.58 -13.38
CA GLY A 54 -11.85 8.61 -14.20
C GLY A 54 -12.82 9.37 -15.12
N LYS A 55 -13.97 8.76 -15.49
CA LYS A 55 -15.05 9.38 -16.23
C LYS A 55 -16.08 10.08 -15.35
N GLY A 56 -15.99 9.93 -14.03
CA GLY A 56 -16.99 10.44 -13.09
C GLY A 56 -18.28 9.59 -13.01
N GLU A 57 -18.26 8.38 -13.58
CA GLU A 57 -19.37 7.42 -13.55
C GLU A 57 -19.45 6.64 -12.23
N LEU A 58 -18.35 6.61 -11.48
CA LEU A 58 -18.19 5.96 -10.19
C LEU A 58 -17.45 6.90 -9.22
N SER A 59 -17.85 6.92 -7.94
CA SER A 59 -17.14 7.65 -6.90
C SER A 59 -15.73 7.07 -6.69
N LEU A 60 -14.77 7.94 -6.38
CA LEU A 60 -13.39 7.50 -6.09
C LEU A 60 -13.36 6.65 -4.84
N ASP A 61 -12.74 5.49 -4.94
CA ASP A 61 -12.39 4.67 -3.80
C ASP A 61 -11.03 5.09 -3.19
N TRP A 62 -10.66 4.44 -2.09
CA TRP A 62 -9.42 4.71 -1.38
C TRP A 62 -8.18 4.45 -2.26
N GLY A 63 -8.13 3.30 -2.93
CA GLY A 63 -7.00 2.92 -3.78
C GLY A 63 -6.81 3.87 -4.97
N MET A 64 -7.91 4.34 -5.57
CA MET A 64 -7.84 5.32 -6.65
C MET A 64 -7.36 6.68 -6.15
N ALA A 65 -7.87 7.16 -5.01
CA ALA A 65 -7.46 8.43 -4.43
C ALA A 65 -5.96 8.45 -4.07
N GLU A 66 -5.45 7.35 -3.53
CA GLU A 66 -4.04 7.16 -3.24
C GLU A 66 -3.19 7.21 -4.52
N ASN A 67 -3.55 6.43 -5.55
CA ASN A 67 -2.85 6.44 -6.83
C ASN A 67 -2.91 7.81 -7.52
N LEU A 68 -4.03 8.53 -7.44
CA LEU A 68 -4.13 9.89 -7.98
C LEU A 68 -3.24 10.89 -7.23
N ALA A 69 -3.08 10.74 -5.91
CA ALA A 69 -2.15 11.56 -5.14
C ALA A 69 -0.71 11.34 -5.62
N TYR A 70 -0.30 10.08 -5.79
CA TYR A 70 1.01 9.77 -6.36
C TYR A 70 1.18 10.32 -7.78
N ALA A 71 0.22 10.09 -8.66
CA ALA A 71 0.25 10.57 -10.04
C ALA A 71 0.45 12.08 -10.11
N SER A 72 -0.32 12.84 -9.31
CA SER A 72 -0.22 14.30 -9.29
C SER A 72 1.13 14.79 -8.78
N LEU A 73 1.71 14.15 -7.75
CA LEU A 73 3.03 14.50 -7.23
C LEU A 73 4.13 14.22 -8.25
N LEU A 74 4.08 13.06 -8.92
CA LEU A 74 5.04 12.69 -9.96
C LEU A 74 5.08 13.70 -11.10
N THR A 75 3.91 14.16 -11.54
CA THR A 75 3.78 15.16 -12.62
C THR A 75 4.15 16.58 -12.18
N GLU A 76 4.06 16.87 -10.87
CA GLU A 76 4.47 18.13 -10.25
C GLU A 76 5.95 18.16 -9.83
N GLY A 77 6.71 17.08 -10.07
CA GLY A 77 8.15 17.08 -9.85
C GLY A 77 8.61 16.41 -8.56
N TYR A 78 7.74 15.68 -7.86
CA TYR A 78 8.09 14.95 -6.64
C TYR A 78 8.18 13.43 -6.91
N PRO A 79 9.34 12.81 -6.71
CA PRO A 79 9.44 11.35 -6.77
C PRO A 79 8.60 10.69 -5.67
N VAL A 80 8.14 9.47 -5.93
CA VAL A 80 7.37 8.68 -4.95
C VAL A 80 8.01 7.32 -4.78
N ARG A 81 8.30 6.95 -3.54
CA ARG A 81 8.84 5.66 -3.17
C ARG A 81 7.93 4.99 -2.14
N LEU A 82 7.42 3.81 -2.49
CA LEU A 82 6.58 2.97 -1.65
C LEU A 82 7.24 1.63 -1.42
N SER A 83 7.36 1.22 -0.18
CA SER A 83 7.89 -0.10 0.19
C SER A 83 7.05 -0.75 1.29
N GLY A 84 7.07 -2.06 1.34
CA GLY A 84 6.36 -2.88 2.32
C GLY A 84 6.11 -4.28 1.80
N GLN A 85 5.54 -5.14 2.63
CA GLN A 85 5.15 -6.49 2.22
C GLN A 85 3.86 -6.42 1.39
N ASP A 86 3.88 -6.99 0.19
CA ASP A 86 2.76 -6.98 -0.76
C ASP A 86 2.25 -5.57 -1.14
N CYS A 87 3.04 -4.53 -0.95
CA CYS A 87 2.59 -3.15 -1.15
C CYS A 87 2.32 -2.82 -2.63
N GLY A 88 2.92 -3.53 -3.57
CA GLY A 88 2.66 -3.34 -5.01
C GLY A 88 1.21 -3.66 -5.39
N ARG A 89 0.64 -4.69 -4.79
CA ARG A 89 -0.78 -5.05 -4.90
C ARG A 89 -1.63 -4.31 -3.86
N GLY A 90 -1.07 -4.09 -2.69
CA GLY A 90 -1.74 -3.77 -1.44
C GLY A 90 -2.24 -5.04 -0.77
N THR A 91 -2.10 -5.16 0.55
CA THR A 91 -2.56 -6.34 1.31
C THR A 91 -4.02 -6.65 1.07
N PHE A 92 -4.85 -5.62 0.90
CA PHE A 92 -6.29 -5.73 0.67
C PHE A 92 -6.70 -5.62 -0.81
N PHE A 93 -5.77 -5.83 -1.73
CA PHE A 93 -6.01 -5.78 -3.20
C PHE A 93 -6.52 -4.42 -3.70
N HIS A 94 -6.30 -3.36 -2.96
CA HIS A 94 -6.83 -2.02 -3.24
C HIS A 94 -5.94 -1.21 -4.18
N ARG A 95 -4.61 -1.47 -4.17
CA ARG A 95 -3.65 -0.61 -4.88
C ARG A 95 -3.39 -1.05 -6.29
N HIS A 96 -2.97 -2.28 -6.52
CA HIS A 96 -2.53 -2.78 -7.83
C HIS A 96 -1.68 -1.77 -8.62
N ALA A 97 -0.59 -1.33 -8.00
CA ALA A 97 0.36 -0.43 -8.63
C ALA A 97 1.21 -1.12 -9.69
N LYS A 98 1.30 -2.45 -9.64
CA LYS A 98 1.97 -3.30 -10.63
C LYS A 98 0.96 -4.23 -11.29
N LEU A 99 1.00 -4.30 -12.62
CA LEU A 99 0.27 -5.27 -13.42
C LEU A 99 1.27 -6.28 -13.98
N HIS A 100 1.04 -7.56 -13.74
CA HIS A 100 1.95 -8.62 -14.14
C HIS A 100 1.47 -9.31 -15.42
N ASP A 101 2.36 -9.45 -16.39
CA ASP A 101 2.12 -10.30 -17.57
C ASP A 101 2.03 -11.76 -17.12
N GLN A 102 0.88 -12.37 -17.36
CA GLN A 102 0.62 -13.77 -16.99
C GLN A 102 1.35 -14.77 -17.91
N ASN A 103 1.82 -14.35 -19.06
CA ASN A 103 2.59 -15.18 -20.00
C ASN A 103 4.12 -15.03 -19.84
N ARG A 104 4.57 -14.31 -18.82
CA ARG A 104 6.01 -14.12 -18.58
C ARG A 104 6.73 -15.42 -18.31
N VAL A 105 7.89 -15.60 -18.92
CA VAL A 105 8.76 -16.76 -18.70
C VAL A 105 9.66 -16.57 -17.49
N VAL A 106 10.06 -15.32 -17.21
CA VAL A 106 10.97 -14.97 -16.11
C VAL A 106 10.20 -14.15 -15.07
N TRP A 107 10.19 -14.62 -13.82
CA TRP A 107 9.36 -14.07 -12.74
C TRP A 107 9.52 -12.56 -12.54
N HIS A 108 10.73 -12.03 -12.59
CA HIS A 108 11.01 -10.60 -12.36
C HIS A 108 10.86 -9.71 -13.60
N GLN A 109 10.44 -10.27 -14.73
CA GLN A 109 10.17 -9.55 -15.98
C GLN A 109 8.66 -9.48 -16.24
N GLY A 110 8.24 -8.58 -17.13
CA GLY A 110 6.84 -8.47 -17.53
C GLY A 110 5.93 -7.86 -16.47
N ALA A 111 6.44 -6.91 -15.70
CA ALA A 111 5.61 -6.05 -14.87
C ALA A 111 5.43 -4.68 -15.53
N TYR A 112 4.20 -4.21 -15.60
CA TYR A 112 3.86 -2.85 -16.03
C TYR A 112 3.41 -2.03 -14.84
N VAL A 113 3.99 -0.85 -14.67
CA VAL A 113 3.68 0.08 -13.58
C VAL A 113 3.08 1.35 -14.19
N PRO A 114 1.75 1.52 -14.17
CA PRO A 114 1.08 2.64 -14.83
C PRO A 114 1.62 4.01 -14.42
N LEU A 115 1.95 4.18 -13.13
CA LEU A 115 2.47 5.45 -12.58
C LEU A 115 3.88 5.83 -13.08
N GLN A 116 4.57 4.93 -13.78
CA GLN A 116 5.85 5.24 -14.44
C GLN A 116 5.66 5.79 -15.88
N HIS A 117 4.41 5.87 -16.36
CA HIS A 117 4.10 6.21 -17.75
C HIS A 117 2.97 7.23 -17.87
N LEU A 118 2.95 8.26 -17.02
CA LEU A 118 1.89 9.27 -17.01
C LEU A 118 2.16 10.36 -18.06
N GLN A 119 3.40 10.85 -18.10
CA GLN A 119 3.84 11.88 -19.03
C GLN A 119 5.37 11.84 -19.21
N GLU A 120 5.86 12.42 -20.28
CA GLU A 120 7.29 12.62 -20.52
C GLU A 120 7.86 13.60 -19.47
N GLY A 121 9.03 13.28 -18.93
CA GLY A 121 9.73 14.13 -17.95
C GLY A 121 9.17 14.10 -16.53
N GLN A 122 8.19 13.21 -16.23
CA GLN A 122 7.74 13.00 -14.85
C GLN A 122 8.87 12.45 -13.96
N LYS A 123 8.65 12.53 -12.65
CA LYS A 123 9.54 11.90 -11.66
C LYS A 123 9.27 10.42 -11.51
N ASP A 124 10.23 9.72 -10.88
CA ASP A 124 10.19 8.27 -10.71
C ASP A 124 9.17 7.82 -9.67
N PHE A 125 8.39 6.81 -10.02
CA PHE A 125 7.60 6.02 -9.09
C PHE A 125 8.29 4.69 -8.83
N VAL A 126 8.68 4.46 -7.58
CA VAL A 126 9.34 3.22 -7.14
C VAL A 126 8.42 2.49 -6.18
N VAL A 127 8.08 1.24 -6.48
CA VAL A 127 7.28 0.38 -5.62
C VAL A 127 7.99 -0.95 -5.40
N ILE A 128 8.24 -1.30 -4.13
CA ILE A 128 9.08 -2.43 -3.72
C ILE A 128 8.29 -3.32 -2.77
N ASP A 129 8.02 -4.55 -3.20
CA ASP A 129 7.53 -5.60 -2.32
C ASP A 129 8.72 -6.13 -1.51
N SER A 130 8.86 -5.62 -0.29
CA SER A 130 9.98 -5.91 0.58
C SER A 130 9.84 -7.27 1.24
N ILE A 131 10.94 -8.03 1.28
CA ILE A 131 11.07 -9.29 2.03
C ILE A 131 11.78 -9.09 3.38
N LEU A 132 12.13 -7.86 3.70
CA LEU A 132 12.82 -7.54 4.95
C LEU A 132 11.83 -7.54 6.13
N SER A 133 12.37 -7.71 7.33
CA SER A 133 11.58 -7.48 8.55
C SER A 133 11.13 -6.03 8.64
N GLU A 134 10.10 -5.77 9.43
CA GLU A 134 9.56 -4.42 9.65
C GLU A 134 10.64 -3.46 10.16
N GLU A 135 11.52 -3.92 11.08
CA GLU A 135 12.64 -3.13 11.58
C GLU A 135 13.60 -2.73 10.45
N ALA A 136 13.98 -3.69 9.61
CA ALA A 136 14.96 -3.46 8.55
C ALA A 136 14.42 -2.53 7.47
N VAL A 137 13.19 -2.77 6.99
CA VAL A 137 12.59 -1.94 5.94
C VAL A 137 12.29 -0.54 6.44
N LEU A 138 11.73 -0.40 7.65
CA LEU A 138 11.38 0.91 8.20
C LEU A 138 12.63 1.74 8.51
N ALA A 139 13.70 1.12 9.03
CA ALA A 139 14.97 1.80 9.24
C ALA A 139 15.59 2.29 7.92
N TYR A 140 15.52 1.47 6.86
CA TYR A 140 15.97 1.85 5.54
C TYR A 140 15.20 3.05 5.00
N GLU A 141 13.86 3.00 5.05
CA GLU A 141 13.02 4.07 4.52
C GLU A 141 13.12 5.37 5.34
N TYR A 142 13.37 5.27 6.64
CA TYR A 142 13.73 6.43 7.46
C TYR A 142 15.02 7.08 6.97
N GLY A 143 16.07 6.28 6.74
CA GLY A 143 17.33 6.77 6.20
C GLY A 143 17.16 7.42 4.82
N TYR A 144 16.39 6.77 3.94
CA TYR A 144 16.08 7.30 2.61
C TYR A 144 15.33 8.63 2.68
N ALA A 145 14.27 8.71 3.50
CA ALA A 145 13.47 9.93 3.65
C ALA A 145 14.24 11.11 4.26
N THR A 146 15.27 10.83 5.07
CA THR A 146 16.15 11.88 5.62
C THR A 146 17.22 12.33 4.63
N ALA A 147 17.64 11.46 3.72
CA ALA A 147 18.64 11.77 2.69
C ALA A 147 18.03 12.45 1.46
N GLU A 148 16.76 12.14 1.15
CA GLU A 148 16.03 12.63 -0.02
C GLU A 148 14.70 13.27 0.40
N PRO A 149 14.74 14.51 0.97
CA PRO A 149 13.55 15.17 1.51
C PRO A 149 12.53 15.62 0.46
N ASP A 150 12.92 15.64 -0.81
CA ASP A 150 12.05 16.02 -1.92
C ASP A 150 11.28 14.84 -2.51
N SER A 151 11.46 13.63 -1.99
CA SER A 151 10.70 12.44 -2.34
C SER A 151 9.62 12.13 -1.31
N LEU A 152 8.42 11.74 -1.78
CA LEU A 152 7.43 11.11 -0.93
C LEU A 152 7.83 9.67 -0.65
N VAL A 153 8.29 9.41 0.55
CA VAL A 153 8.71 8.07 0.99
C VAL A 153 7.64 7.48 1.89
N LEU A 154 7.14 6.29 1.51
CA LEU A 154 6.10 5.58 2.25
C LEU A 154 6.59 4.17 2.60
N TRP A 155 6.34 3.79 3.84
CA TRP A 155 6.37 2.40 4.26
C TRP A 155 4.97 1.94 4.63
N GLU A 156 4.51 0.83 4.06
CA GLU A 156 3.25 0.20 4.41
C GLU A 156 3.50 -1.07 5.22
N ALA A 157 2.99 -1.12 6.44
CA ALA A 157 2.92 -2.37 7.19
C ALA A 157 1.89 -3.29 6.53
N GLN A 158 2.12 -4.60 6.50
CA GLN A 158 1.13 -5.55 6.00
C GLN A 158 -0.17 -5.48 6.83
N PHE A 159 -0.03 -5.36 8.15
CA PHE A 159 -1.03 -4.92 9.12
C PHE A 159 -0.34 -3.97 10.09
N GLY A 160 -1.05 -2.96 10.56
CA GLY A 160 -0.49 -1.99 11.50
C GLY A 160 0.03 -2.61 12.80
N ASP A 161 -0.54 -3.75 13.19
CA ASP A 161 -0.08 -4.58 14.32
C ASP A 161 1.40 -4.92 14.24
N PHE A 162 1.91 -5.22 13.05
CA PHE A 162 3.30 -5.66 12.85
C PHE A 162 4.33 -4.54 12.96
N ALA A 163 3.90 -3.27 13.00
CA ALA A 163 4.80 -2.15 13.27
C ALA A 163 5.54 -2.27 14.62
N ASN A 164 5.04 -3.09 15.55
CA ASN A 164 5.71 -3.40 16.80
C ASN A 164 7.09 -4.06 16.61
N GLY A 165 7.27 -4.78 15.50
CA GLY A 165 8.58 -5.36 15.13
C GLY A 165 9.64 -4.31 14.78
N ALA A 166 9.24 -3.07 14.55
CA ALA A 166 10.12 -1.93 14.27
C ALA A 166 10.07 -0.85 15.39
N GLN A 167 9.61 -1.19 16.58
CA GLN A 167 9.37 -0.22 17.65
C GLN A 167 10.62 0.60 18.00
N VAL A 168 11.80 -0.01 17.99
CA VAL A 168 13.05 0.70 18.24
C VAL A 168 13.32 1.79 17.19
N VAL A 169 13.00 1.55 15.93
CA VAL A 169 13.15 2.55 14.86
C VAL A 169 12.13 3.69 15.06
N ILE A 170 10.92 3.36 15.44
CA ILE A 170 9.87 4.35 15.73
C ILE A 170 10.30 5.24 16.88
N ASP A 171 10.70 4.66 18.03
CA ASP A 171 10.99 5.40 19.25
C ASP A 171 12.32 6.19 19.16
N GLN A 172 13.36 5.58 18.60
CA GLN A 172 14.69 6.13 18.67
C GLN A 172 15.08 7.00 17.46
N PHE A 173 14.35 6.88 16.34
CA PHE A 173 14.71 7.60 15.12
C PHE A 173 13.53 8.44 14.60
N ILE A 174 12.37 7.84 14.29
CA ILE A 174 11.27 8.54 13.64
C ILE A 174 10.69 9.62 14.54
N THR A 175 10.37 9.31 15.79
CA THR A 175 9.71 10.23 16.72
C THR A 175 10.67 11.16 17.44
N SER A 176 11.96 10.82 17.50
CA SER A 176 12.96 11.54 18.31
C SER A 176 14.14 12.10 17.51
N GLY A 177 14.26 11.81 16.23
CA GLY A 177 15.41 12.22 15.40
C GLY A 177 15.54 13.73 15.27
N GLU A 178 14.44 14.46 15.24
CA GLU A 178 14.47 15.93 15.23
C GLU A 178 15.02 16.49 16.53
N ALA A 179 14.56 16.02 17.69
CA ALA A 179 15.02 16.48 18.99
C ALA A 179 16.49 16.10 19.26
N LYS A 180 16.93 14.91 18.83
CA LYS A 180 18.30 14.43 19.04
C LYS A 180 19.32 15.08 18.10
N TRP A 181 18.97 15.27 16.84
CA TRP A 181 19.94 15.59 15.78
C TRP A 181 19.53 16.77 14.89
N GLY A 182 18.38 17.43 15.17
CA GLY A 182 17.83 18.44 14.28
C GLY A 182 17.42 17.89 12.91
N ARG A 183 17.24 16.55 12.81
CA ARG A 183 16.98 15.87 11.53
C ARG A 183 15.49 15.74 11.29
N LEU A 184 15.00 16.49 10.31
CA LEU A 184 13.62 16.38 9.85
C LEU A 184 13.47 15.15 8.95
N CYS A 185 12.31 14.50 9.01
CA CYS A 185 11.98 13.33 8.21
C CYS A 185 10.56 13.43 7.67
N GLY A 186 10.39 13.24 6.36
CA GLY A 186 9.08 13.25 5.68
C GLY A 186 8.44 11.88 5.52
N LEU A 187 8.96 10.84 6.17
CA LEU A 187 8.46 9.46 6.05
C LEU A 187 6.97 9.37 6.37
N VAL A 188 6.24 8.64 5.54
CA VAL A 188 4.85 8.26 5.77
C VAL A 188 4.80 6.79 6.16
N MET A 189 4.11 6.49 7.24
CA MET A 189 3.79 5.13 7.66
C MET A 189 2.31 4.87 7.41
N LEU A 190 2.01 3.88 6.58
CA LEU A 190 0.64 3.41 6.33
C LEU A 190 0.40 2.16 7.19
N LEU A 191 -0.51 2.28 8.14
CA LEU A 191 -0.79 1.25 9.13
C LEU A 191 -2.25 0.80 9.02
N PRO A 192 -2.53 -0.31 8.33
CA PRO A 192 -3.86 -0.88 8.29
C PRO A 192 -4.39 -1.16 9.71
N HIS A 193 -5.57 -0.62 10.00
CA HIS A 193 -6.19 -0.64 11.32
C HIS A 193 -7.71 -0.76 11.20
N GLY A 194 -8.26 -1.84 11.69
CA GLY A 194 -9.70 -2.11 11.64
C GLY A 194 -9.98 -3.49 12.20
N TYR A 195 -11.13 -3.65 12.81
CA TYR A 195 -11.54 -4.90 13.44
C TYR A 195 -12.19 -5.88 12.46
N GLU A 196 -12.03 -5.67 11.17
CA GLU A 196 -12.40 -6.60 10.10
C GLU A 196 -11.34 -7.69 9.85
N GLY A 197 -10.13 -7.51 10.38
CA GLY A 197 -9.05 -8.49 10.31
C GLY A 197 -9.40 -9.79 11.03
N GLN A 198 -8.92 -10.91 10.50
CA GLN A 198 -9.17 -12.23 11.05
C GLN A 198 -7.92 -12.78 11.72
N GLY A 199 -8.04 -13.11 12.98
CA GLY A 199 -6.96 -13.67 13.79
C GLY A 199 -6.29 -12.65 14.69
N ALA A 200 -5.36 -13.15 15.52
CA ALA A 200 -4.53 -12.33 16.40
C ALA A 200 -3.59 -11.43 15.56
N GLU A 201 -3.33 -10.24 16.05
CA GLU A 201 -2.40 -9.28 15.43
C GLU A 201 -2.80 -8.84 14.00
N HIS A 202 -4.14 -8.77 13.71
CA HIS A 202 -4.67 -8.36 12.41
C HIS A 202 -5.78 -7.31 12.53
N SER A 203 -5.81 -6.53 13.60
CA SER A 203 -6.89 -5.60 13.87
C SER A 203 -6.43 -4.21 14.31
N SER A 204 -5.35 -4.11 15.08
CA SER A 204 -4.97 -2.86 15.71
C SER A 204 -3.54 -2.45 15.40
N GLY A 205 -3.39 -1.35 14.69
CA GLY A 205 -2.10 -0.66 14.55
C GLY A 205 -1.65 0.06 15.83
N ARG A 206 -2.38 -0.07 16.95
CA ARG A 206 -2.08 0.47 18.28
C ARG A 206 -1.87 1.99 18.26
N ILE A 207 -2.90 2.70 17.80
CA ILE A 207 -2.91 4.16 17.68
C ILE A 207 -2.49 4.87 18.97
N GLU A 208 -2.84 4.29 20.13
CA GLU A 208 -2.48 4.79 21.47
C GLU A 208 -0.97 4.90 21.68
N ARG A 209 -0.17 4.02 21.09
CA ARG A 209 1.31 4.09 21.17
C ARG A 209 1.85 5.31 20.44
N TYR A 210 1.31 5.62 19.28
CA TYR A 210 1.73 6.79 18.50
C TYR A 210 1.26 8.08 19.15
N LEU A 211 0.05 8.10 19.69
CA LEU A 211 -0.44 9.27 20.45
C LEU A 211 0.41 9.53 21.70
N GLN A 212 0.88 8.47 22.39
CA GLN A 212 1.79 8.61 23.52
C GLN A 212 3.15 9.17 23.13
N LEU A 213 3.62 8.90 21.90
CA LEU A 213 4.89 9.39 21.37
C LEU A 213 4.82 10.83 20.83
N CYS A 214 3.64 11.43 20.74
CA CYS A 214 3.48 12.80 20.30
C CYS A 214 4.04 13.77 21.36
N ALA A 215 5.01 14.59 20.97
CA ALA A 215 5.61 15.63 21.80
C ALA A 215 6.18 16.74 20.90
N ASP A 216 5.97 18.00 21.24
CA ASP A 216 6.54 19.16 20.56
C ASP A 216 6.35 19.15 19.02
N TYR A 217 5.20 18.68 18.56
CA TYR A 217 4.86 18.54 17.14
C TYR A 217 5.82 17.66 16.33
N ASN A 218 6.41 16.65 16.96
CA ASN A 218 7.39 15.76 16.35
C ASN A 218 6.83 14.89 15.23
N ILE A 219 5.60 14.38 15.37
CA ILE A 219 4.92 13.52 14.39
C ILE A 219 3.47 13.97 14.15
N GLN A 220 2.88 13.48 13.10
CA GLN A 220 1.47 13.65 12.76
C GLN A 220 0.78 12.30 12.79
N VAL A 221 -0.30 12.16 13.55
CA VAL A 221 -1.11 10.94 13.62
C VAL A 221 -2.47 11.23 12.99
N CYS A 222 -2.83 10.50 11.94
CA CYS A 222 -4.03 10.75 11.16
C CYS A 222 -4.86 9.49 10.93
N VAL A 223 -6.18 9.66 10.98
CA VAL A 223 -7.18 8.66 10.58
C VAL A 223 -8.08 9.31 9.52
N PRO A 224 -7.71 9.26 8.23
CA PRO A 224 -8.58 9.80 7.19
C PRO A 224 -9.89 9.01 7.10
N SER A 225 -11.01 9.70 6.99
CA SER A 225 -12.34 9.06 6.95
C SER A 225 -12.93 9.00 5.54
N THR A 226 -12.28 9.61 4.54
CA THR A 226 -12.70 9.59 3.15
C THR A 226 -11.53 9.46 2.19
N ALA A 227 -11.78 8.94 1.00
CA ALA A 227 -10.81 8.86 -0.09
C ALA A 227 -10.21 10.25 -0.43
N ALA A 228 -11.04 11.30 -0.44
CA ALA A 228 -10.60 12.67 -0.67
C ALA A 228 -9.62 13.16 0.41
N GLN A 229 -9.86 12.83 1.67
CA GLN A 229 -8.92 13.19 2.74
C GLN A 229 -7.57 12.51 2.56
N MET A 230 -7.55 11.23 2.16
CA MET A 230 -6.29 10.52 1.89
C MET A 230 -5.52 11.16 0.73
N PHE A 231 -6.20 11.49 -0.37
CA PHE A 231 -5.60 12.22 -1.49
C PHE A 231 -4.91 13.51 -1.03
N HIS A 232 -5.63 14.37 -0.32
CA HIS A 232 -5.08 15.63 0.15
C HIS A 232 -4.01 15.48 1.22
N LEU A 233 -4.12 14.48 2.09
CA LEU A 233 -3.14 14.21 3.14
C LEU A 233 -1.77 13.85 2.57
N LEU A 234 -1.72 12.96 1.57
CA LEU A 234 -0.48 12.57 0.90
C LEU A 234 0.14 13.73 0.13
N ARG A 235 -0.66 14.48 -0.61
CA ARG A 235 -0.17 15.66 -1.33
C ARG A 235 0.38 16.72 -0.36
N ARG A 236 -0.34 17.00 0.72
CA ARG A 236 0.08 17.95 1.75
C ARG A 236 1.45 17.60 2.32
N GLN A 237 1.78 16.32 2.47
CA GLN A 237 3.07 15.88 3.00
C GLN A 237 4.26 16.41 2.18
N MET A 238 4.09 16.56 0.88
CA MET A 238 5.14 17.08 -0.01
C MET A 238 5.04 18.57 -0.29
N LEU A 239 3.83 19.09 -0.45
CA LEU A 239 3.63 20.49 -0.84
C LEU A 239 3.95 21.49 0.28
N ARG A 240 3.94 21.07 1.53
CA ARG A 240 4.35 21.91 2.66
C ARG A 240 5.87 22.15 2.65
N PRO A 241 6.33 23.33 3.05
CA PRO A 241 7.77 23.61 3.20
C PRO A 241 8.36 22.98 4.47
N LEU A 242 7.75 21.92 5.00
CA LEU A 242 8.08 21.29 6.27
C LEU A 242 7.98 19.78 6.13
N ARG A 243 8.99 19.05 6.60
CA ARG A 243 9.01 17.60 6.65
C ARG A 243 8.84 17.11 8.09
N LYS A 244 7.76 16.43 8.38
CA LYS A 244 7.48 15.76 9.66
C LYS A 244 6.96 14.36 9.36
N PRO A 245 7.32 13.35 10.15
CA PRO A 245 6.77 12.01 9.98
C PRO A 245 5.25 12.02 10.05
N LEU A 246 4.63 11.24 9.18
CA LEU A 246 3.18 11.10 9.10
C LEU A 246 2.80 9.65 9.32
N VAL A 247 2.03 9.38 10.35
CA VAL A 247 1.46 8.07 10.67
C VAL A 247 0.00 8.07 10.26
N VAL A 248 -0.37 7.22 9.31
CA VAL A 248 -1.72 7.12 8.77
C VAL A 248 -2.30 5.76 9.14
N PHE A 249 -3.35 5.76 9.91
CA PHE A 249 -4.16 4.56 10.15
C PHE A 249 -5.16 4.42 9.00
N THR A 250 -4.94 3.41 8.17
CA THR A 250 -5.75 3.13 6.98
C THR A 250 -6.84 2.10 7.28
N PRO A 251 -7.93 2.07 6.51
CA PRO A 251 -8.96 1.04 6.63
C PRO A 251 -8.46 -0.34 6.22
#